data_ef69b84deb225e25529b5f55326172c7
#
_entry.id   ef69b84deb225e25529b5f55326172c7
#
_cell.length_a   1.000
_cell.length_b   1.000
_cell.length_c   1.000
_cell.angle_alpha   90.00
_cell.angle_beta   90.00
_cell.angle_gamma   90.00
#
_symmetry.space_group_name_H-M   'P 1'
#
loop_
_entity.id
_entity.type
_entity.pdbx_description
1 polymer ?
#
loop_
_entity_poly.entity_id
_entity_poly.type
_entity_poly.pdbx_seq_one_letter_code
_entity_poly.pdbx_strand_id
1 'polypeptide(L)'
;MSFLNNFSLEGKIALVTGASYGIGFAIASAYAEAGATIVFNDIKQELVDKGLAAYAEKGIKAHGYVCDVTNEEQVNELVKKVEEEVGVIDILVNNAGIIKRIPMCDMSAAEFRQVIDVDLNAPFIVSKAVIPSMIKKGHGKIINICSMMSELTIW
;
A
#
# COMPACT_ATOMS: atom_id res chain seq x y z
N MET A 1 25.08 10.22 18.32
CA MET A 1 24.00 9.57 17.52
C MET A 1 24.29 9.90 16.07
N SER A 2 24.24 8.90 15.18
CA SER A 2 24.38 9.14 13.75
C SER A 2 23.15 9.89 13.22
N PHE A 3 23.34 10.82 12.27
CA PHE A 3 22.24 11.52 11.57
C PHE A 3 21.22 10.52 10.98
N LEU A 4 21.68 9.35 10.53
CA LEU A 4 20.84 8.28 10.00
C LEU A 4 19.84 7.70 11.02
N ASN A 5 20.14 7.76 12.31
CA ASN A 5 19.20 7.30 13.34
C ASN A 5 17.90 8.12 13.39
N ASN A 6 17.90 9.35 12.85
CA ASN A 6 16.71 10.18 12.74
C ASN A 6 15.72 9.67 11.69
N PHE A 7 16.16 8.77 10.81
CA PHE A 7 15.34 8.14 9.77
C PHE A 7 14.98 6.68 10.10
N SER A 8 15.31 6.21 11.32
CA SER A 8 14.95 4.87 11.74
C SER A 8 13.44 4.68 11.81
N LEU A 9 12.97 3.56 11.28
CA LEU A 9 11.59 3.07 11.38
C LEU A 9 11.49 1.87 12.32
N GLU A 10 12.47 1.68 13.19
CA GLU A 10 12.48 0.58 14.16
C GLU A 10 11.22 0.61 15.03
N GLY A 11 10.56 -0.53 15.16
CA GLY A 11 9.30 -0.68 15.90
C GLY A 11 8.07 -0.07 15.19
N LYS A 12 8.19 0.39 13.94
CA LYS A 12 7.06 0.85 13.12
C LYS A 12 6.52 -0.26 12.25
N ILE A 13 5.20 -0.27 12.07
CA ILE A 13 4.51 -1.18 11.17
C ILE A 13 4.04 -0.36 9.96
N ALA A 14 4.48 -0.76 8.77
CA ALA A 14 4.15 -0.11 7.51
C ALA A 14 3.29 -1.02 6.63
N LEU A 15 2.07 -0.58 6.32
CA LEU A 15 1.21 -1.20 5.30
C LEU A 15 1.43 -0.49 3.97
N VAL A 16 1.85 -1.26 2.95
CA VAL A 16 2.02 -0.77 1.58
C VAL A 16 1.08 -1.53 0.65
N THR A 17 0.12 -0.85 0.03
CA THR A 17 -0.85 -1.50 -0.85
C THR A 17 -0.26 -1.78 -2.23
N GLY A 18 -0.59 -2.94 -2.82
CA GLY A 18 -0.09 -3.34 -4.14
C GLY A 18 1.43 -3.49 -4.19
N ALA A 19 2.04 -4.06 -3.14
CA ALA A 19 3.50 -4.08 -2.99
C ALA A 19 4.15 -5.46 -3.20
N SER A 20 3.51 -6.33 -3.97
CA SER A 20 4.11 -7.61 -4.38
C SER A 20 5.28 -7.44 -5.36
N TYR A 21 5.33 -6.31 -6.08
CA TYR A 21 6.37 -5.95 -7.05
C TYR A 21 6.40 -4.43 -7.30
N GLY A 22 7.33 -3.98 -8.17
CA GLY A 22 7.39 -2.61 -8.66
C GLY A 22 7.69 -1.55 -7.60
N ILE A 23 7.02 -0.40 -7.69
CA ILE A 23 7.27 0.76 -6.82
C ILE A 23 6.92 0.43 -5.37
N GLY A 24 5.78 -0.19 -5.11
CA GLY A 24 5.36 -0.57 -3.76
C GLY A 24 6.37 -1.51 -3.09
N PHE A 25 6.86 -2.51 -3.83
CA PHE A 25 7.90 -3.42 -3.35
C PHE A 25 9.21 -2.69 -3.00
N ALA A 26 9.61 -1.72 -3.83
CA ALA A 26 10.82 -0.93 -3.57
C ALA A 26 10.66 -0.04 -2.32
N ILE A 27 9.50 0.61 -2.16
CA ILE A 27 9.19 1.42 -0.97
C ILE A 27 9.21 0.54 0.29
N ALA A 28 8.52 -0.60 0.27
CA ALA A 28 8.47 -1.51 1.39
C ALA A 28 9.85 -2.09 1.73
N SER A 29 10.66 -2.41 0.73
CA SER A 29 12.05 -2.86 0.93
C SER A 29 12.90 -1.79 1.63
N ALA A 30 12.82 -0.54 1.20
CA ALA A 30 13.53 0.58 1.84
C ALA A 30 13.06 0.82 3.29
N TYR A 31 11.76 0.65 3.55
CA TYR A 31 11.23 0.75 4.92
C TYR A 31 11.71 -0.39 5.81
N ALA A 32 11.82 -1.61 5.27
CA ALA A 32 12.41 -2.74 5.98
C ALA A 32 13.88 -2.50 6.33
N GLU A 33 14.66 -1.95 5.40
CA GLU A 33 16.06 -1.56 5.62
C GLU A 33 16.20 -0.48 6.71
N ALA A 34 15.18 0.40 6.83
CA ALA A 34 15.09 1.39 7.90
C ALA A 34 14.60 0.82 9.24
N GLY A 35 14.23 -0.46 9.32
CA GLY A 35 13.83 -1.16 10.53
C GLY A 35 12.31 -1.37 10.71
N ALA A 36 11.48 -1.01 9.72
CA ALA A 36 10.03 -1.23 9.81
C ALA A 36 9.65 -2.71 9.62
N THR A 37 8.60 -3.13 10.32
CA THR A 37 7.88 -4.36 10.00
C THR A 37 6.98 -4.12 8.79
N ILE A 38 7.14 -4.94 7.75
CA ILE A 38 6.42 -4.77 6.49
C ILE A 38 5.16 -5.61 6.45
N VAL A 39 4.07 -4.94 6.12
CA VAL A 39 2.80 -5.54 5.74
C VAL A 39 2.47 -5.07 4.33
N PHE A 40 2.03 -5.98 3.48
CA PHE A 40 1.59 -5.63 2.14
C PHE A 40 0.37 -6.45 1.72
N ASN A 41 -0.36 -5.97 0.74
CA ASN A 41 -1.42 -6.72 0.10
C ASN A 41 -1.29 -6.69 -1.42
N ASP A 42 -1.96 -7.64 -2.04
CA ASP A 42 -2.24 -7.64 -3.47
C ASP A 42 -3.62 -8.28 -3.72
N ILE A 43 -4.15 -8.13 -4.94
CA ILE A 43 -5.51 -8.59 -5.27
C ILE A 43 -5.60 -10.12 -5.46
N LYS A 44 -4.47 -10.80 -5.68
CA LYS A 44 -4.41 -12.25 -5.96
C LYS A 44 -3.40 -12.96 -5.07
N GLN A 45 -3.75 -14.15 -4.61
CA GLN A 45 -2.86 -14.99 -3.81
C GLN A 45 -1.52 -15.25 -4.52
N GLU A 46 -1.54 -15.53 -5.81
CA GLU A 46 -0.32 -15.76 -6.59
C GLU A 46 0.67 -14.57 -6.54
N LEU A 47 0.14 -13.34 -6.56
CA LEU A 47 0.96 -12.12 -6.44
C LEU A 47 1.52 -11.97 -5.02
N VAL A 48 0.71 -12.26 -4.02
CA VAL A 48 1.16 -12.25 -2.61
C VAL A 48 2.27 -13.26 -2.40
N ASP A 49 2.12 -14.50 -2.90
CA ASP A 49 3.12 -15.56 -2.77
C ASP A 49 4.44 -15.17 -3.45
N LYS A 50 4.37 -14.61 -4.66
CA LYS A 50 5.54 -14.08 -5.37
C LYS A 50 6.20 -12.93 -4.61
N GLY A 51 5.40 -12.02 -4.05
CA GLY A 51 5.92 -10.93 -3.23
C GLY A 51 6.65 -11.45 -1.99
N LEU A 52 6.04 -12.37 -1.25
CA LEU A 52 6.67 -13.00 -0.07
C LEU A 52 8.01 -13.67 -0.41
N ALA A 53 8.08 -14.40 -1.53
CA ALA A 53 9.32 -15.00 -1.99
C ALA A 53 10.39 -13.93 -2.30
N ALA A 54 10.01 -12.86 -3.01
CA ALA A 54 10.93 -11.78 -3.37
C ALA A 54 11.44 -11.00 -2.13
N TYR A 55 10.59 -10.78 -1.10
CA TYR A 55 11.04 -10.22 0.17
C TYR A 55 12.00 -11.16 0.91
N ALA A 56 11.68 -12.46 0.94
CA ALA A 56 12.55 -13.47 1.57
C ALA A 56 13.93 -13.56 0.92
N GLU A 57 14.03 -13.45 -0.42
CA GLU A 57 15.32 -13.39 -1.14
C GLU A 57 16.19 -12.20 -0.72
N LYS A 58 15.55 -11.10 -0.27
CA LYS A 58 16.24 -9.93 0.30
C LYS A 58 16.50 -10.05 1.81
N GLY A 59 16.13 -11.16 2.45
CA GLY A 59 16.22 -11.32 3.89
C GLY A 59 15.17 -10.51 4.67
N ILE A 60 14.12 -10.01 4.01
CA ILE A 60 13.05 -9.23 4.62
C ILE A 60 11.93 -10.16 5.02
N LYS A 61 11.55 -10.12 6.30
CA LYS A 61 10.35 -10.80 6.79
C LYS A 61 9.15 -9.87 6.60
N ALA A 62 8.31 -10.16 5.60
CA ALA A 62 7.10 -9.40 5.33
C ALA A 62 5.84 -10.24 5.61
N HIS A 63 4.73 -9.55 5.88
CA HIS A 63 3.40 -10.13 6.05
C HIS A 63 2.55 -9.77 4.82
N GLY A 64 2.16 -10.78 4.05
CA GLY A 64 1.40 -10.60 2.81
C GLY A 64 -0.06 -11.04 2.96
N TYR A 65 -0.99 -10.27 2.43
CA TYR A 65 -2.42 -10.53 2.51
C TYR A 65 -3.10 -10.34 1.14
N VAL A 66 -4.11 -11.15 0.86
CA VAL A 66 -4.98 -10.94 -0.30
C VAL A 66 -6.08 -9.96 0.09
N CYS A 67 -6.22 -8.87 -0.69
CA CYS A 67 -7.26 -7.88 -0.47
C CYS A 67 -7.46 -7.05 -1.74
N ASP A 68 -8.71 -6.93 -2.18
CA ASP A 68 -9.13 -5.92 -3.13
C ASP A 68 -9.34 -4.60 -2.38
N VAL A 69 -8.47 -3.63 -2.60
CA VAL A 69 -8.50 -2.32 -1.92
C VAL A 69 -9.71 -1.47 -2.28
N THR A 70 -10.46 -1.82 -3.33
CA THR A 70 -11.73 -1.18 -3.70
C THR A 70 -12.93 -1.72 -2.91
N ASN A 71 -12.75 -2.85 -2.22
CA ASN A 71 -13.78 -3.48 -1.42
C ASN A 71 -13.62 -3.11 0.06
N GLU A 72 -14.54 -2.27 0.57
CA GLU A 72 -14.47 -1.74 1.95
C GLU A 72 -14.52 -2.84 3.02
N GLU A 73 -15.29 -3.91 2.81
CA GLU A 73 -15.39 -5.02 3.77
C GLU A 73 -14.07 -5.77 3.86
N GLN A 74 -13.45 -6.13 2.73
CA GLN A 74 -12.14 -6.79 2.69
C GLN A 74 -11.05 -5.91 3.31
N VAL A 75 -11.09 -4.60 3.08
CA VAL A 75 -10.12 -3.66 3.68
C VAL A 75 -10.28 -3.60 5.19
N ASN A 76 -11.49 -3.54 5.71
CA ASN A 76 -11.74 -3.55 7.15
C ASN A 76 -11.27 -4.87 7.80
N GLU A 77 -11.52 -6.02 7.14
CA GLU A 77 -11.03 -7.33 7.60
C GLU A 77 -9.49 -7.39 7.55
N LEU A 78 -8.87 -6.88 6.48
CA LEU A 78 -7.41 -6.79 6.37
C LEU A 78 -6.81 -6.00 7.53
N VAL A 79 -7.31 -4.79 7.78
CA VAL A 79 -6.77 -3.91 8.84
C VAL A 79 -6.94 -4.59 10.19
N LYS A 80 -8.12 -5.15 10.49
CA LYS A 80 -8.37 -5.90 11.72
C LYS A 80 -7.38 -7.06 11.89
N LYS A 81 -7.19 -7.87 10.87
CA LYS A 81 -6.28 -9.02 10.88
C LYS A 81 -4.83 -8.58 11.09
N VAL A 82 -4.39 -7.53 10.42
CA VAL A 82 -3.05 -6.96 10.60
C VAL A 82 -2.85 -6.49 12.04
N GLU A 83 -3.83 -5.80 12.62
CA GLU A 83 -3.74 -5.30 14.00
C GLU A 83 -3.70 -6.44 15.03
N GLU A 84 -4.40 -7.55 14.78
CA GLU A 84 -4.39 -8.75 15.63
C GLU A 84 -3.09 -9.56 15.52
N GLU A 85 -2.54 -9.72 14.32
CA GLU A 85 -1.40 -10.60 14.05
C GLU A 85 -0.05 -9.90 14.13
N VAL A 86 0.01 -8.60 13.79
CA VAL A 86 1.26 -7.83 13.67
C VAL A 86 1.27 -6.64 14.61
N GLY A 87 0.18 -5.88 14.67
CA GLY A 87 0.00 -4.71 15.51
C GLY A 87 -0.54 -3.49 14.76
N VAL A 88 -0.71 -2.38 15.48
CA VAL A 88 -1.31 -1.15 14.95
C VAL A 88 -0.41 -0.53 13.88
N ILE A 89 -0.98 -0.28 12.72
CA ILE A 89 -0.30 0.31 11.56
C ILE A 89 0.14 1.75 11.88
N ASP A 90 1.43 2.03 11.76
CA ASP A 90 2.03 3.36 11.95
C ASP A 90 2.09 4.15 10.65
N ILE A 91 2.33 3.45 9.54
CA ILE A 91 2.54 4.05 8.22
C ILE A 91 1.65 3.32 7.22
N LEU A 92 0.83 4.07 6.50
CA LEU A 92 0.11 3.59 5.33
C LEU A 92 0.70 4.22 4.09
N VAL A 93 1.02 3.40 3.09
CA VAL A 93 1.35 3.85 1.74
C VAL A 93 0.29 3.32 0.77
N ASN A 94 -0.57 4.20 0.30
CA ASN A 94 -1.50 3.92 -0.79
C ASN A 94 -0.73 3.95 -2.11
N ASN A 95 -0.31 2.77 -2.55
CA ASN A 95 0.47 2.58 -3.77
C ASN A 95 -0.28 1.73 -4.81
N ALA A 96 -1.25 0.92 -4.42
CA ALA A 96 -2.06 0.16 -5.37
C ALA A 96 -2.66 1.12 -6.41
N GLY A 97 -2.49 0.79 -7.67
CA GLY A 97 -2.97 1.61 -8.77
C GLY A 97 -2.98 0.83 -10.08
N ILE A 98 -3.78 1.26 -11.03
CA ILE A 98 -3.86 0.70 -12.37
C ILE A 98 -3.80 1.80 -13.42
N ILE A 99 -3.36 1.43 -14.61
CA ILE A 99 -3.39 2.32 -15.76
C ILE A 99 -4.08 1.63 -16.95
N LYS A 100 -4.96 2.35 -17.64
CA LYS A 100 -5.53 1.95 -18.92
C LYS A 100 -5.11 2.95 -19.98
N ARG A 101 -4.29 2.50 -20.92
CA ARG A 101 -3.80 3.33 -22.02
C ARG A 101 -4.75 3.21 -23.22
N ILE A 102 -5.89 3.86 -23.11
CA ILE A 102 -6.94 3.87 -24.13
C ILE A 102 -7.18 5.33 -24.53
N PRO A 103 -7.22 5.69 -25.84
CA PRO A 103 -7.57 7.02 -26.26
C PRO A 103 -8.91 7.47 -25.64
N MET A 104 -9.02 8.73 -25.25
CA MET A 104 -10.22 9.25 -24.57
C MET A 104 -11.51 8.97 -25.32
N CYS A 105 -11.49 9.07 -26.66
CA CYS A 105 -12.65 8.84 -27.51
C CYS A 105 -13.12 7.35 -27.52
N ASP A 106 -12.22 6.43 -27.21
CA ASP A 106 -12.46 4.98 -27.27
C ASP A 106 -12.68 4.36 -25.87
N MET A 107 -12.31 5.11 -24.82
CA MET A 107 -12.42 4.64 -23.43
C MET A 107 -13.90 4.60 -23.00
N SER A 108 -14.36 3.44 -22.57
CA SER A 108 -15.69 3.31 -21.98
C SER A 108 -15.78 3.94 -20.59
N ALA A 109 -16.98 4.37 -20.21
CA ALA A 109 -17.22 4.88 -18.85
C ALA A 109 -16.92 3.83 -17.75
N ALA A 110 -17.06 2.54 -18.05
CA ALA A 110 -16.74 1.46 -17.12
C ALA A 110 -15.22 1.35 -16.89
N GLU A 111 -14.42 1.46 -17.93
CA GLU A 111 -12.97 1.44 -17.86
C GLU A 111 -12.43 2.66 -17.09
N PHE A 112 -13.01 3.83 -17.34
CA PHE A 112 -12.67 5.03 -16.58
C PHE A 112 -13.00 4.87 -15.09
N ARG A 113 -14.22 4.40 -14.76
CA ARG A 113 -14.63 4.16 -13.36
C ARG A 113 -13.69 3.18 -12.65
N GLN A 114 -13.26 2.12 -13.33
CA GLN A 114 -12.33 1.16 -12.74
C GLN A 114 -11.01 1.81 -12.32
N VAL A 115 -10.47 2.75 -13.11
CA VAL A 115 -9.27 3.49 -12.73
C VAL A 115 -9.56 4.39 -11.54
N ILE A 116 -10.68 5.13 -11.55
CA ILE A 116 -11.08 5.98 -10.42
C ILE A 116 -11.28 5.17 -9.13
N ASP A 117 -11.87 3.98 -9.23
CA ASP A 117 -12.09 3.13 -8.06
C ASP A 117 -10.78 2.69 -7.42
N VAL A 118 -9.78 2.34 -8.21
CA VAL A 118 -8.48 1.88 -7.69
C VAL A 118 -7.58 3.05 -7.30
N ASP A 119 -7.49 4.10 -8.12
CA ASP A 119 -6.48 5.14 -7.94
C ASP A 119 -6.94 6.28 -7.02
N LEU A 120 -8.26 6.44 -6.84
CA LEU A 120 -8.85 7.52 -6.03
C LEU A 120 -9.69 7.00 -4.85
N ASN A 121 -10.67 6.11 -5.12
CA ASN A 121 -11.58 5.65 -4.08
C ASN A 121 -10.88 4.69 -3.10
N ALA A 122 -10.03 3.78 -3.57
CA ALA A 122 -9.32 2.85 -2.71
C ALA A 122 -8.39 3.55 -1.69
N PRO A 123 -7.58 4.57 -2.03
CA PRO A 123 -6.85 5.36 -1.03
C PRO A 123 -7.73 5.94 0.08
N PHE A 124 -8.94 6.39 -0.25
CA PHE A 124 -9.90 6.83 0.76
C PHE A 124 -10.37 5.67 1.64
N ILE A 125 -10.75 4.53 1.06
CA ILE A 125 -11.24 3.35 1.78
C ILE A 125 -10.19 2.83 2.76
N VAL A 126 -8.95 2.62 2.29
CA VAL A 126 -7.86 2.10 3.13
C VAL A 126 -7.47 3.10 4.22
N SER A 127 -7.39 4.40 3.88
CA SER A 127 -7.10 5.45 4.87
C SER A 127 -8.18 5.49 5.95
N LYS A 128 -9.46 5.47 5.57
CA LYS A 128 -10.60 5.43 6.51
C LYS A 128 -10.49 4.26 7.48
N ALA A 129 -10.05 3.10 7.03
CA ALA A 129 -9.94 1.90 7.86
C ALA A 129 -8.80 1.99 8.91
N VAL A 130 -7.65 2.61 8.58
CA VAL A 130 -6.50 2.69 9.50
C VAL A 130 -6.56 3.90 10.46
N ILE A 131 -7.23 4.99 10.07
CA ILE A 131 -7.26 6.24 10.83
C ILE A 131 -7.74 6.07 12.28
N PRO A 132 -8.80 5.30 12.59
CA PRO A 132 -9.27 5.16 13.98
C PRO A 132 -8.18 4.66 14.94
N SER A 133 -7.41 3.66 14.54
CA SER A 133 -6.32 3.11 15.35
C SER A 133 -5.13 4.07 15.44
N MET A 134 -4.81 4.80 14.37
CA MET A 134 -3.80 5.86 14.39
C MET A 134 -4.17 6.98 15.36
N ILE A 135 -5.44 7.42 15.37
CA ILE A 135 -5.95 8.43 16.31
C ILE A 135 -5.82 7.92 17.75
N LYS A 136 -6.27 6.67 18.01
CA LYS A 136 -6.17 6.07 19.36
C LYS A 136 -4.73 5.95 19.82
N LYS A 137 -3.79 5.67 18.92
CA LYS A 137 -2.34 5.58 19.17
C LYS A 137 -1.69 6.96 19.34
N GLY A 138 -2.33 8.04 18.89
CA GLY A 138 -1.84 9.41 18.95
C GLY A 138 -0.86 9.78 17.83
N HIS A 139 -0.59 8.88 16.88
CA HIS A 139 0.26 9.15 15.72
C HIS A 139 -0.03 8.20 14.57
N GLY A 140 0.29 8.63 13.36
CA GLY A 140 0.24 7.87 12.11
C GLY A 140 0.72 8.71 10.94
N LYS A 141 1.10 8.05 9.85
CA LYS A 141 1.46 8.69 8.58
C LYS A 141 0.74 8.00 7.44
N ILE A 142 0.14 8.80 6.57
CA ILE A 142 -0.52 8.31 5.34
C ILE A 142 0.17 8.97 4.15
N ILE A 143 0.62 8.17 3.21
CA ILE A 143 1.32 8.60 2.00
C ILE A 143 0.53 8.07 0.81
N ASN A 144 0.15 8.96 -0.10
CA ASN A 144 -0.50 8.59 -1.35
C ASN A 144 0.51 8.72 -2.49
N ILE A 145 0.70 7.65 -3.25
CA ILE A 145 1.57 7.66 -4.41
C ILE A 145 0.78 8.25 -5.59
N CYS A 146 1.15 9.46 -5.97
CA CYS A 146 0.58 10.18 -7.10
C CYS A 146 1.45 10.02 -8.35
N SER A 147 1.11 10.71 -9.43
CA SER A 147 1.85 10.65 -10.68
C SER A 147 2.13 12.05 -11.22
N MET A 148 3.27 12.21 -11.89
CA MET A 148 3.56 13.40 -12.71
C MET A 148 2.52 13.61 -13.83
N MET A 149 1.81 12.55 -14.20
CA MET A 149 0.72 12.58 -15.18
C MET A 149 -0.48 13.40 -14.72
N SER A 150 -0.58 13.78 -13.45
CA SER A 150 -1.58 14.73 -12.97
C SER A 150 -1.34 16.15 -13.47
N GLU A 151 -0.12 16.46 -13.92
CA GLU A 151 0.27 17.78 -14.44
C GLU A 151 0.72 17.76 -15.91
N LEU A 152 1.14 16.59 -16.40
CA LEU A 152 1.62 16.44 -17.76
C LEU A 152 0.58 15.71 -18.60
N THR A 153 -0.01 16.42 -19.57
CA THR A 153 -0.81 15.79 -20.63
C THR A 153 0.13 15.14 -21.64
N ILE A 154 0.03 13.83 -21.86
CA ILE A 154 0.68 13.16 -22.97
C ILE A 154 -0.38 12.97 -24.05
N TRP A 155 -0.09 13.53 -25.23
CA TRP A 155 -0.88 13.37 -26.45
C TRP A 155 -0.49 12.08 -27.16
#